data_746fb45ee9956c3911d0997c47cf5be6
#
_entry.id   746fb45ee9956c3911d0997c47cf5be6
#
_cell.length_a   1.000
_cell.length_b   1.000
_cell.length_c   1.000
_cell.angle_alpha   90.00
_cell.angle_beta   90.00
_cell.angle_gamma   90.00
#
_symmetry.space_group_name_H-M   'P 1'
#
loop_
_entity.id
_entity.type
_entity.pdbx_description
1 polymer ?
#
loop_
_entity_poly.entity_id
_entity_poly.type
_entity_poly.pdbx_seq_one_letter_code
_entity_poly.pdbx_strand_id
1 'polypeptide(L)'
;MAQQQHKLSDPKATKEAKALYAYINDLFGKKTLSGQMFSGWGFDEINYIYRITGKYPAIKGFDFIQSSLNDSVVKGAIQWWKDGGIPTIMWHWGAPGIGEGYPNSKKEIDINKCFQKGTVEYDSFWTELKTKADLLEILQKANVPVLWRPFHELNGNWFWWGKQGPDKFKRLWTTMYDYLVNDRKLNNLIWVLCYTGEPDRAWYPGDKYVDIAGADTYNTGDRSMPYMYKAVKDITGTL
;
A
#
# COMPACT_ATOMS: atom_id res chain seq x y z
N MET A 1 -20.51 -23.29 4.22
CA MET A 1 -20.85 -22.01 3.55
C MET A 1 -19.82 -21.82 2.44
N ALA A 2 -20.25 -21.58 1.20
CA ALA A 2 -19.32 -21.25 0.11
C ALA A 2 -18.60 -19.94 0.46
N GLN A 3 -17.28 -19.96 0.40
CA GLN A 3 -16.46 -18.76 0.61
C GLN A 3 -16.82 -17.78 -0.50
N GLN A 4 -17.23 -16.58 -0.14
CA GLN A 4 -17.52 -15.51 -1.11
C GLN A 4 -16.25 -15.24 -1.91
N GLN A 5 -16.28 -15.47 -3.20
CA GLN A 5 -15.13 -15.23 -4.07
C GLN A 5 -15.04 -13.72 -4.33
N HIS A 6 -14.14 -13.05 -3.63
CA HIS A 6 -13.85 -11.64 -3.85
C HIS A 6 -13.17 -11.46 -5.20
N LYS A 7 -13.44 -10.33 -5.87
CA LYS A 7 -12.85 -9.96 -7.16
C LYS A 7 -11.96 -8.75 -6.97
N LEU A 8 -10.87 -8.70 -7.75
CA LEU A 8 -10.05 -7.50 -7.82
C LEU A 8 -10.86 -6.28 -8.28
N SER A 9 -10.57 -5.14 -7.70
CA SER A 9 -11.14 -3.83 -8.06
C SER A 9 -10.84 -3.46 -9.52
N ASP A 10 -9.66 -3.86 -10.03
CA ASP A 10 -9.32 -3.75 -11.43
C ASP A 10 -9.76 -4.99 -12.23
N PRO A 11 -10.78 -4.89 -13.09
CA PRO A 11 -11.24 -6.02 -13.91
C PRO A 11 -10.19 -6.45 -14.97
N LYS A 12 -9.25 -5.55 -15.30
CA LYS A 12 -8.18 -5.79 -16.27
C LYS A 12 -6.87 -6.24 -15.63
N ALA A 13 -6.90 -6.57 -14.33
CA ALA A 13 -5.71 -7.02 -13.62
C ALA A 13 -4.94 -8.11 -14.37
N THR A 14 -3.62 -8.06 -14.29
CA THR A 14 -2.73 -9.05 -14.94
C THR A 14 -3.00 -10.46 -14.42
N LYS A 15 -2.56 -11.46 -15.18
CA LYS A 15 -2.71 -12.87 -14.75
C LYS A 15 -1.96 -13.15 -13.44
N GLU A 16 -0.81 -12.50 -13.23
CA GLU A 16 -0.01 -12.61 -12.01
C GLU A 16 -0.74 -12.00 -10.81
N ALA A 17 -1.32 -10.80 -10.96
CA ALA A 17 -2.11 -10.17 -9.90
C ALA A 17 -3.35 -10.99 -9.55
N LYS A 18 -4.06 -11.52 -10.56
CA LYS A 18 -5.21 -12.42 -10.33
C LYS A 18 -4.80 -13.71 -9.62
N ALA A 19 -3.69 -14.33 -10.02
CA ALA A 19 -3.19 -15.56 -9.39
C ALA A 19 -2.77 -15.31 -7.93
N LEU A 20 -2.04 -14.22 -7.67
CA LEU A 20 -1.64 -13.84 -6.31
C LEU A 20 -2.87 -13.56 -5.43
N TYR A 21 -3.84 -12.79 -5.95
CA TYR A 21 -5.05 -12.49 -5.21
C TYR A 21 -5.88 -13.74 -4.89
N ALA A 22 -6.02 -14.65 -5.86
CA ALA A 22 -6.68 -15.94 -5.64
C ALA A 22 -5.98 -16.77 -4.56
N TYR A 23 -4.65 -16.81 -4.59
CA TYR A 23 -3.84 -17.48 -3.56
C TYR A 23 -4.08 -16.90 -2.16
N ILE A 24 -4.06 -15.55 -2.04
CA ILE A 24 -4.33 -14.88 -0.75
C ILE A 24 -5.77 -15.17 -0.29
N ASN A 25 -6.75 -15.10 -1.19
CA ASN A 25 -8.14 -15.40 -0.88
C ASN A 25 -8.35 -16.86 -0.42
N ASP A 26 -7.65 -17.81 -1.01
CA ASP A 26 -7.70 -19.21 -0.59
C ASP A 26 -7.11 -19.45 0.80
N LEU A 27 -6.15 -18.63 1.23
CA LEU A 27 -5.57 -18.69 2.57
C LEU A 27 -6.41 -17.95 3.61
N PHE A 28 -7.23 -16.99 3.19
CA PHE A 28 -7.97 -16.10 4.07
C PHE A 28 -8.84 -16.88 5.07
N GLY A 29 -8.67 -16.57 6.36
CA GLY A 29 -9.35 -17.26 7.46
C GLY A 29 -8.82 -18.68 7.77
N LYS A 30 -7.80 -19.16 7.04
CA LYS A 30 -7.21 -20.50 7.23
C LYS A 30 -5.74 -20.43 7.67
N LYS A 31 -4.98 -19.48 7.13
CA LYS A 31 -3.55 -19.32 7.39
C LYS A 31 -3.16 -17.84 7.41
N THR A 32 -2.03 -17.55 8.06
CA THR A 32 -1.42 -16.24 8.07
C THR A 32 -0.11 -16.30 7.29
N LEU A 33 0.10 -15.34 6.37
CA LEU A 33 1.38 -15.14 5.72
C LEU A 33 2.26 -14.26 6.61
N SER A 34 3.48 -14.70 6.87
CA SER A 34 4.47 -13.86 7.55
C SER A 34 5.00 -12.78 6.62
N GLY A 35 5.23 -11.59 7.15
CA GLY A 35 5.80 -10.47 6.42
C GLY A 35 6.86 -9.75 7.22
N GLN A 36 7.80 -9.11 6.52
CA GLN A 36 8.82 -8.24 7.13
C GLN A 36 9.09 -7.05 6.21
N MET A 37 9.12 -5.86 6.79
CA MET A 37 9.65 -4.68 6.12
C MET A 37 11.17 -4.79 5.97
N PHE A 38 11.67 -4.41 4.82
CA PHE A 38 13.08 -4.19 4.58
C PHE A 38 13.36 -2.69 4.74
N SER A 39 13.99 -2.32 5.84
CA SER A 39 14.22 -0.91 6.17
C SER A 39 15.34 -0.27 5.34
N GLY A 40 16.32 -1.05 4.94
CA GLY A 40 17.47 -0.55 4.19
C GLY A 40 18.44 0.31 5.01
N TRP A 41 18.25 0.40 6.33
CA TRP A 41 19.03 1.30 7.23
C TRP A 41 20.19 0.60 7.94
N GLY A 42 20.82 -0.34 7.25
CA GLY A 42 22.03 -1.01 7.73
C GLY A 42 21.79 -2.28 8.53
N PHE A 43 20.56 -2.63 8.85
CA PHE A 43 20.19 -3.93 9.38
C PHE A 43 19.35 -4.69 8.36
N ASP A 44 19.75 -5.93 8.06
CA ASP A 44 19.02 -6.79 7.14
C ASP A 44 18.10 -7.73 7.91
N GLU A 45 16.90 -7.26 8.18
CA GLU A 45 15.86 -7.97 8.93
C GLU A 45 15.51 -9.30 8.27
N ILE A 46 15.48 -9.33 6.96
CA ILE A 46 15.13 -10.52 6.16
C ILE A 46 16.15 -11.62 6.36
N ASN A 47 17.44 -11.32 6.21
CA ASN A 47 18.51 -12.29 6.43
C ASN A 47 18.68 -12.64 7.92
N TYR A 48 18.38 -11.72 8.82
CA TYR A 48 18.34 -12.03 10.25
C TYR A 48 17.28 -13.10 10.57
N ILE A 49 16.05 -12.94 10.06
CA ILE A 49 14.97 -13.93 10.22
C ILE A 49 15.41 -15.28 9.65
N TYR A 50 15.98 -15.29 8.43
CA TYR A 50 16.46 -16.52 7.82
C TYR A 50 17.52 -17.24 8.66
N ARG A 51 18.49 -16.51 9.19
CA ARG A 51 19.55 -17.08 10.04
C ARG A 51 19.02 -17.75 11.31
N ILE A 52 17.94 -17.20 11.89
CA ILE A 52 17.34 -17.72 13.13
C ILE A 52 16.41 -18.88 12.86
N THR A 53 15.62 -18.82 11.79
CA THR A 53 14.49 -19.72 11.54
C THR A 53 14.74 -20.73 10.43
N GLY A 54 15.75 -20.51 9.59
CA GLY A 54 15.97 -21.25 8.34
C GLY A 54 14.92 -20.96 7.26
N LYS A 55 14.05 -19.94 7.44
CA LYS A 55 12.97 -19.61 6.51
C LYS A 55 12.90 -18.12 6.26
N TYR A 56 12.56 -17.76 5.03
CA TYR A 56 12.24 -16.38 4.67
C TYR A 56 10.77 -16.07 4.98
N PRO A 57 10.42 -14.80 5.29
CA PRO A 57 9.02 -14.36 5.33
C PRO A 57 8.41 -14.47 3.94
N ALA A 58 7.11 -14.75 3.87
CA ALA A 58 6.41 -14.84 2.59
C ALA A 58 6.30 -13.47 1.91
N ILE A 59 6.09 -12.41 2.69
CA ILE A 59 5.90 -11.04 2.19
C ILE A 59 7.13 -10.20 2.57
N LYS A 60 7.72 -9.53 1.59
CA LYS A 60 8.74 -8.51 1.83
C LYS A 60 8.19 -7.13 1.54
N GLY A 61 8.29 -6.25 2.53
CA GLY A 61 7.86 -4.87 2.42
C GLY A 61 8.99 -3.97 1.90
N PHE A 62 8.64 -3.08 0.98
CA PHE A 62 9.49 -2.03 0.43
C PHE A 62 8.82 -0.67 0.59
N ASP A 63 9.60 0.40 0.50
CA ASP A 63 9.11 1.74 0.67
C ASP A 63 9.73 2.72 -0.34
N PHE A 64 8.89 3.45 -1.05
CA PHE A 64 9.32 4.55 -1.93
C PHE A 64 9.61 5.85 -1.16
N ILE A 65 10.07 5.76 0.07
CA ILE A 65 10.28 6.89 0.99
C ILE A 65 11.23 7.97 0.45
N GLN A 66 12.22 7.57 -0.36
CA GLN A 66 13.21 8.48 -0.95
C GLN A 66 13.56 8.07 -2.38
N SER A 67 13.75 9.05 -3.24
CA SER A 67 14.10 8.82 -4.65
C SER A 67 15.40 8.04 -4.84
N SER A 68 16.38 8.23 -3.95
CA SER A 68 17.64 7.48 -3.96
C SER A 68 17.47 5.98 -3.76
N LEU A 69 16.35 5.53 -3.20
CA LEU A 69 16.04 4.12 -2.96
C LEU A 69 15.20 3.47 -4.07
N ASN A 70 14.67 4.25 -5.00
CA ASN A 70 13.75 3.76 -6.03
C ASN A 70 14.26 2.56 -6.79
N ASP A 71 15.51 2.61 -7.24
CA ASP A 71 16.17 1.52 -7.96
C ASP A 71 16.27 0.25 -7.14
N SER A 72 16.64 0.36 -5.86
CA SER A 72 16.76 -0.79 -4.95
C SER A 72 15.40 -1.40 -4.63
N VAL A 73 14.35 -0.59 -4.49
CA VAL A 73 12.98 -1.05 -4.32
C VAL A 73 12.51 -1.85 -5.53
N VAL A 74 12.67 -1.30 -6.74
CA VAL A 74 12.25 -1.98 -7.98
C VAL A 74 13.01 -3.28 -8.19
N LYS A 75 14.35 -3.25 -8.10
CA LYS A 75 15.20 -4.44 -8.27
C LYS A 75 14.91 -5.49 -7.19
N GLY A 76 14.75 -5.04 -5.95
CA GLY A 76 14.42 -5.91 -4.82
C GLY A 76 13.07 -6.59 -4.95
N ALA A 77 12.03 -5.87 -5.39
CA ALA A 77 10.71 -6.42 -5.63
C ALA A 77 10.70 -7.45 -6.77
N ILE A 78 11.41 -7.16 -7.88
CA ILE A 78 11.58 -8.11 -8.99
C ILE A 78 12.28 -9.39 -8.52
N GLN A 79 13.38 -9.25 -7.78
CA GLN A 79 14.12 -10.41 -7.30
C GLN A 79 13.30 -11.23 -6.32
N TRP A 80 12.62 -10.57 -5.37
CA TRP A 80 11.80 -11.25 -4.38
C TRP A 80 10.66 -12.07 -5.02
N TRP A 81 10.01 -11.50 -6.04
CA TRP A 81 9.00 -12.23 -6.82
C TRP A 81 9.57 -13.43 -7.56
N LYS A 82 10.74 -13.28 -8.20
CA LYS A 82 11.43 -14.39 -8.88
C LYS A 82 11.81 -15.53 -7.93
N ASP A 83 12.13 -15.20 -6.68
CA ASP A 83 12.45 -16.17 -5.63
C ASP A 83 11.21 -16.81 -4.98
N GLY A 84 10.01 -16.48 -5.47
CA GLY A 84 8.75 -17.03 -5.00
C GLY A 84 8.11 -16.29 -3.82
N GLY A 85 8.64 -15.14 -3.43
CA GLY A 85 8.07 -14.29 -2.39
C GLY A 85 7.08 -13.25 -2.93
N ILE A 86 6.34 -12.61 -2.06
CA ILE A 86 5.31 -11.61 -2.39
C ILE A 86 5.84 -10.22 -2.05
N PRO A 87 5.99 -9.30 -3.03
CA PRO A 87 6.36 -7.92 -2.73
C PRO A 87 5.15 -7.09 -2.30
N THR A 88 5.29 -6.36 -1.20
CA THR A 88 4.41 -5.24 -0.86
C THR A 88 5.20 -3.96 -0.90
N ILE A 89 4.62 -2.91 -1.47
CA ILE A 89 5.27 -1.61 -1.56
C ILE A 89 4.36 -0.56 -0.93
N MET A 90 4.89 0.19 0.02
CA MET A 90 4.27 1.37 0.57
C MET A 90 5.02 2.63 0.14
N TRP A 91 4.48 3.78 0.49
CA TRP A 91 5.11 5.05 0.20
C TRP A 91 4.93 6.03 1.36
N HIS A 92 6.01 6.24 2.12
CA HIS A 92 6.08 7.39 3.04
C HIS A 92 6.24 8.67 2.22
N TRP A 93 5.15 9.06 1.58
CA TRP A 93 5.11 10.22 0.69
C TRP A 93 5.31 11.50 1.48
N GLY A 94 6.41 12.19 1.25
CA GLY A 94 6.61 13.52 1.79
C GLY A 94 5.52 14.48 1.30
N ALA A 95 5.09 15.41 2.14
CA ALA A 95 4.01 16.32 1.78
C ALA A 95 4.37 17.10 0.49
N PRO A 96 3.49 17.09 -0.54
CA PRO A 96 3.73 17.76 -1.80
C PRO A 96 4.15 19.23 -1.65
N GLY A 97 5.24 19.60 -2.31
CA GLY A 97 5.83 20.94 -2.19
C GLY A 97 6.78 21.14 -1.01
N ILE A 98 6.90 20.13 -0.11
CA ILE A 98 7.78 20.21 1.07
C ILE A 98 9.06 19.40 0.86
N GLY A 99 8.96 18.17 0.31
CA GLY A 99 10.10 17.31 0.02
C GLY A 99 9.90 15.87 0.52
N GLU A 100 10.88 15.01 0.25
CA GLU A 100 10.84 13.57 0.50
C GLU A 100 11.11 13.20 1.97
N GLY A 101 10.80 11.96 2.31
CA GLY A 101 11.20 11.29 3.54
C GLY A 101 10.20 11.41 4.68
N TYR A 102 10.39 10.54 5.67
CA TYR A 102 9.48 10.37 6.80
C TYR A 102 9.16 11.67 7.58
N PRO A 103 10.12 12.56 7.89
CA PRO A 103 9.80 13.81 8.59
C PRO A 103 8.85 14.71 7.79
N ASN A 104 9.00 14.71 6.46
CA ASN A 104 8.18 15.53 5.56
C ASN A 104 6.79 14.90 5.31
N SER A 105 6.64 13.59 5.44
CA SER A 105 5.31 12.97 5.37
C SER A 105 4.37 13.40 6.51
N LYS A 106 4.93 13.96 7.59
CA LYS A 106 4.17 14.47 8.74
C LYS A 106 3.82 15.95 8.66
N LYS A 107 4.31 16.66 7.65
CA LYS A 107 4.03 18.09 7.48
C LYS A 107 2.61 18.31 6.99
N GLU A 108 1.99 19.36 7.48
CA GLU A 108 0.64 19.73 7.06
C GLU A 108 0.69 20.57 5.78
N ILE A 109 -0.21 20.29 4.85
CA ILE A 109 -0.47 21.06 3.62
C ILE A 109 -1.98 21.17 3.43
N ASP A 110 -2.44 22.11 2.63
CA ASP A 110 -3.84 22.07 2.15
C ASP A 110 -3.96 21.07 0.99
N ILE A 111 -4.59 19.93 1.25
CA ILE A 111 -4.81 18.87 0.25
C ILE A 111 -5.54 19.39 -1.00
N ASN A 112 -6.41 20.42 -0.89
CA ASN A 112 -7.09 20.96 -2.06
C ASN A 112 -6.11 21.53 -3.09
N LYS A 113 -4.98 22.06 -2.64
CA LYS A 113 -3.96 22.62 -3.53
C LYS A 113 -3.30 21.55 -4.42
N CYS A 114 -3.26 20.28 -3.99
CA CYS A 114 -2.81 19.18 -4.86
C CYS A 114 -3.68 19.03 -6.13
N PHE A 115 -4.86 19.61 -6.14
CA PHE A 115 -5.82 19.56 -7.25
C PHE A 115 -6.04 20.93 -7.93
N GLN A 116 -5.31 21.95 -7.50
CA GLN A 116 -5.40 23.32 -8.02
C GLN A 116 -4.17 23.63 -8.87
N LYS A 117 -4.33 23.66 -10.20
CA LYS A 117 -3.26 24.02 -11.13
C LYS A 117 -2.64 25.39 -10.78
N GLY A 118 -1.32 25.46 -10.87
CA GLY A 118 -0.56 26.67 -10.55
C GLY A 118 -0.13 26.81 -9.10
N THR A 119 -0.40 25.80 -8.26
CA THR A 119 0.17 25.72 -6.91
C THR A 119 1.39 24.79 -6.89
N VAL A 120 2.31 25.04 -5.97
CA VAL A 120 3.51 24.20 -5.81
C VAL A 120 3.11 22.78 -5.38
N GLU A 121 2.05 22.64 -4.59
CA GLU A 121 1.52 21.35 -4.15
C GLU A 121 0.96 20.55 -5.32
N TYR A 122 0.29 21.19 -6.30
CA TYR A 122 -0.17 20.55 -7.52
C TYR A 122 0.98 20.00 -8.35
N ASP A 123 1.96 20.85 -8.62
CA ASP A 123 3.10 20.48 -9.49
C ASP A 123 3.92 19.33 -8.85
N SER A 124 4.18 19.41 -7.55
CA SER A 124 4.87 18.35 -6.79
C SER A 124 4.06 17.05 -6.77
N PHE A 125 2.77 17.11 -6.39
CA PHE A 125 1.89 15.94 -6.31
C PHE A 125 1.88 15.14 -7.62
N TRP A 126 1.63 15.81 -8.74
CA TRP A 126 1.51 15.13 -10.03
C TRP A 126 2.87 14.67 -10.59
N THR A 127 3.94 15.42 -10.35
CA THR A 127 5.30 15.02 -10.74
C THR A 127 5.75 13.78 -9.98
N GLU A 128 5.56 13.75 -8.67
CA GLU A 128 5.94 12.63 -7.83
C GLU A 128 5.09 11.40 -8.12
N LEU A 129 3.77 11.56 -8.27
CA LEU A 129 2.86 10.48 -8.64
C LEU A 129 3.22 9.88 -10.00
N LYS A 130 3.55 10.73 -11.00
CA LYS A 130 4.04 10.27 -12.30
C LYS A 130 5.33 9.47 -12.16
N THR A 131 6.27 9.96 -11.39
CA THR A 131 7.55 9.26 -11.16
C THR A 131 7.32 7.88 -10.56
N LYS A 132 6.44 7.75 -9.55
CA LYS A 132 6.13 6.44 -8.97
C LYS A 132 5.37 5.53 -9.94
N ALA A 133 4.50 6.09 -10.77
CA ALA A 133 3.85 5.33 -11.83
C ALA A 133 4.87 4.75 -12.83
N ASP A 134 5.90 5.51 -13.22
CA ASP A 134 6.96 5.03 -14.11
C ASP A 134 7.75 3.85 -13.48
N LEU A 135 8.00 3.89 -12.18
CA LEU A 135 8.64 2.78 -11.44
C LEU A 135 7.75 1.54 -11.34
N LEU A 136 6.47 1.73 -11.05
CA LEU A 136 5.48 0.63 -10.99
C LEU A 136 5.27 0.00 -12.38
N GLU A 137 5.40 0.77 -13.46
CA GLU A 137 5.37 0.25 -14.82
C GLU A 137 6.54 -0.70 -15.12
N ILE A 138 7.73 -0.45 -14.56
CA ILE A 138 8.87 -1.38 -14.67
C ILE A 138 8.52 -2.73 -14.04
N LEU A 139 7.86 -2.71 -12.88
CA LEU A 139 7.40 -3.94 -12.21
C LEU A 139 6.35 -4.67 -13.05
N GLN A 140 5.41 -3.94 -13.65
CA GLN A 140 4.43 -4.54 -14.56
C GLN A 140 5.08 -5.20 -15.77
N LYS A 141 6.04 -4.53 -16.41
CA LYS A 141 6.81 -5.08 -17.54
C LYS A 141 7.61 -6.33 -17.15
N ALA A 142 8.00 -6.44 -15.88
CA ALA A 142 8.67 -7.60 -15.32
C ALA A 142 7.69 -8.71 -14.85
N ASN A 143 6.39 -8.56 -15.07
CA ASN A 143 5.31 -9.45 -14.61
C ASN A 143 5.29 -9.63 -13.08
N VAL A 144 5.61 -8.58 -12.32
CA VAL A 144 5.58 -8.57 -10.85
C VAL A 144 4.26 -8.00 -10.37
N PRO A 145 3.38 -8.80 -9.73
CA PRO A 145 2.23 -8.26 -9.02
C PRO A 145 2.69 -7.60 -7.72
N VAL A 146 2.06 -6.51 -7.35
CA VAL A 146 2.46 -5.72 -6.17
C VAL A 146 1.27 -5.56 -5.24
N LEU A 147 1.44 -5.90 -3.97
CA LEU A 147 0.55 -5.43 -2.92
C LEU A 147 0.86 -3.94 -2.70
N TRP A 148 0.09 -3.07 -3.37
CA TRP A 148 0.29 -1.63 -3.34
C TRP A 148 -0.43 -1.03 -2.14
N ARG A 149 0.33 -0.48 -1.18
CA ARG A 149 -0.17 0.04 0.11
C ARG A 149 0.15 1.53 0.27
N PRO A 150 -0.42 2.41 -0.58
CA PRO A 150 -0.25 3.85 -0.44
C PRO A 150 -1.04 4.39 0.75
N PHE A 151 -0.67 5.55 1.25
CA PHE A 151 -1.42 6.26 2.29
C PHE A 151 -1.75 5.37 3.50
N HIS A 152 -0.81 4.50 3.91
CA HIS A 152 -0.99 3.62 5.07
C HIS A 152 -1.26 4.40 6.36
N GLU A 153 -1.82 3.73 7.37
CA GLU A 153 -2.21 4.34 8.63
C GLU A 153 -3.13 5.57 8.42
N LEU A 154 -4.07 5.41 7.49
CA LEU A 154 -4.83 6.47 6.83
C LEU A 154 -5.58 7.42 7.76
N ASN A 155 -6.02 6.93 8.92
CA ASN A 155 -6.78 7.68 9.93
C ASN A 155 -5.97 8.05 11.18
N GLY A 156 -4.64 7.93 11.10
CA GLY A 156 -3.73 8.13 12.25
C GLY A 156 -3.44 9.58 12.63
N ASN A 157 -3.83 10.55 11.81
CA ASN A 157 -3.65 11.99 12.04
C ASN A 157 -2.18 12.49 12.16
N TRP A 158 -1.20 11.67 11.82
CA TRP A 158 0.22 12.09 11.80
C TRP A 158 0.77 12.30 10.39
N PHE A 159 0.26 11.62 9.40
CA PHE A 159 0.63 11.83 8.01
C PHE A 159 -0.26 12.87 7.33
N TRP A 160 0.29 13.63 6.36
CA TRP A 160 -0.43 14.70 5.69
C TRP A 160 -1.73 14.23 5.04
N TRP A 161 -1.77 13.00 4.54
CA TRP A 161 -2.96 12.43 3.89
C TRP A 161 -4.12 12.12 4.83
N GLY A 162 -3.84 11.98 6.15
CA GLY A 162 -4.85 11.69 7.17
C GLY A 162 -5.34 12.94 7.94
N LYS A 163 -4.63 14.06 7.87
CA LYS A 163 -4.88 15.22 8.75
C LYS A 163 -6.16 16.00 8.45
N GLN A 164 -6.67 15.93 7.23
CA GLN A 164 -7.81 16.76 6.81
C GLN A 164 -9.11 15.96 6.64
N GLY A 165 -9.18 14.80 7.27
CA GLY A 165 -10.37 14.00 7.39
C GLY A 165 -10.68 13.11 6.17
N PRO A 166 -11.74 12.32 6.30
CA PRO A 166 -12.02 11.20 5.40
C PRO A 166 -12.34 11.62 3.96
N ASP A 167 -12.99 12.76 3.74
CA ASP A 167 -13.34 13.15 2.37
C ASP A 167 -12.13 13.57 1.54
N LYS A 168 -11.16 14.25 2.18
CA LYS A 168 -9.90 14.59 1.52
C LYS A 168 -9.07 13.34 1.24
N PHE A 169 -9.00 12.43 2.20
CA PHE A 169 -8.34 11.14 2.02
C PHE A 169 -8.96 10.33 0.86
N LYS A 170 -10.28 10.17 0.85
CA LYS A 170 -10.97 9.44 -0.24
C LYS A 170 -10.69 10.06 -1.60
N ARG A 171 -10.64 11.39 -1.68
CA ARG A 171 -10.28 12.08 -2.92
C ARG A 171 -8.85 11.76 -3.37
N LEU A 172 -7.87 11.76 -2.45
CA LEU A 172 -6.49 11.36 -2.75
C LEU A 172 -6.43 9.90 -3.25
N TRP A 173 -7.09 8.99 -2.54
CA TRP A 173 -7.11 7.57 -2.88
C TRP A 173 -7.71 7.30 -4.25
N THR A 174 -8.91 7.81 -4.50
CA THR A 174 -9.60 7.59 -5.78
C THR A 174 -8.87 8.26 -6.94
N THR A 175 -8.29 9.44 -6.74
CA THR A 175 -7.47 10.11 -7.76
C THR A 175 -6.22 9.28 -8.11
N MET A 176 -5.51 8.75 -7.11
CA MET A 176 -4.35 7.90 -7.34
C MET A 176 -4.76 6.61 -8.07
N TYR A 177 -5.85 5.98 -7.64
CA TYR A 177 -6.38 4.78 -8.29
C TYR A 177 -6.71 5.03 -9.77
N ASP A 178 -7.50 6.07 -10.04
CA ASP A 178 -7.92 6.39 -11.40
C ASP A 178 -6.71 6.71 -12.30
N TYR A 179 -5.74 7.47 -11.79
CA TYR A 179 -4.52 7.77 -12.52
C TYR A 179 -3.71 6.50 -12.82
N LEU A 180 -3.41 5.67 -11.81
CA LEU A 180 -2.57 4.49 -11.99
C LEU A 180 -3.27 3.41 -12.84
N VAL A 181 -4.53 3.10 -12.54
CA VAL A 181 -5.26 2.01 -13.20
C VAL A 181 -5.87 2.45 -14.53
N ASN A 182 -6.57 3.60 -14.55
CA ASN A 182 -7.35 4.01 -15.72
C ASN A 182 -6.52 4.79 -16.74
N ASP A 183 -5.59 5.66 -16.31
CA ASP A 183 -4.78 6.47 -17.23
C ASP A 183 -3.49 5.74 -17.62
N ARG A 184 -2.71 5.28 -16.61
CA ARG A 184 -1.41 4.64 -16.80
C ARG A 184 -1.51 3.14 -17.13
N LYS A 185 -2.69 2.50 -16.98
CA LYS A 185 -2.92 1.07 -17.25
C LYS A 185 -2.01 0.15 -16.42
N LEU A 186 -1.75 0.51 -15.18
CA LEU A 186 -1.00 -0.32 -14.24
C LEU A 186 -1.93 -1.37 -13.63
N ASN A 187 -2.02 -2.51 -14.28
CA ASN A 187 -2.96 -3.59 -13.95
C ASN A 187 -2.32 -4.69 -13.09
N ASN A 188 -1.08 -4.50 -12.63
CA ASN A 188 -0.35 -5.43 -11.76
C ASN A 188 -0.51 -5.10 -10.26
N LEU A 189 -1.29 -4.08 -9.91
CA LEU A 189 -1.45 -3.60 -8.53
C LEU A 189 -2.64 -4.29 -7.86
N ILE A 190 -2.44 -4.77 -6.64
CA ILE A 190 -3.47 -5.21 -5.69
C ILE A 190 -3.54 -4.14 -4.62
N TRP A 191 -4.66 -3.45 -4.51
CA TRP A 191 -4.82 -2.25 -3.70
C TRP A 191 -5.10 -2.58 -2.23
N VAL A 192 -4.14 -2.24 -1.36
CA VAL A 192 -4.20 -2.54 0.08
C VAL A 192 -4.48 -1.27 0.87
N LEU A 193 -5.68 -1.17 1.43
CA LEU A 193 -6.07 -0.09 2.34
C LEU A 193 -5.62 -0.43 3.77
N CYS A 194 -4.96 0.50 4.46
CA CYS A 194 -4.41 0.24 5.77
C CYS A 194 -4.84 1.30 6.80
N TYR A 195 -5.70 0.88 7.72
CA TYR A 195 -6.12 1.65 8.87
C TYR A 195 -5.07 1.65 9.99
N THR A 196 -5.31 2.46 11.00
CA THR A 196 -4.67 2.41 12.31
C THR A 196 -5.63 2.95 13.38
N GLY A 197 -5.28 2.84 14.65
CA GLY A 197 -6.11 3.37 15.74
C GLY A 197 -7.52 2.78 15.76
N GLU A 198 -8.54 3.58 15.54
CA GLU A 198 -9.94 3.15 15.45
C GLU A 198 -10.37 3.16 13.98
N PRO A 199 -10.50 2.00 13.33
CA PRO A 199 -11.03 1.92 11.96
C PRO A 199 -12.45 2.51 11.89
N ASP A 200 -12.68 3.38 10.92
CA ASP A 200 -13.96 4.05 10.72
C ASP A 200 -14.37 3.96 9.24
N ARG A 201 -15.62 3.54 9.01
CA ARG A 201 -16.23 3.42 7.68
C ARG A 201 -16.20 4.73 6.88
N ALA A 202 -16.20 5.88 7.53
CA ALA A 202 -16.14 7.17 6.87
C ALA A 202 -14.92 7.32 5.94
N TRP A 203 -13.82 6.63 6.29
CA TRP A 203 -12.57 6.66 5.52
C TRP A 203 -12.52 5.65 4.36
N TYR A 204 -13.50 4.75 4.28
CA TYR A 204 -13.51 3.70 3.26
C TYR A 204 -13.90 4.26 1.89
N PRO A 205 -13.03 4.15 0.86
CA PRO A 205 -13.34 4.67 -0.48
C PRO A 205 -14.31 3.78 -1.27
N GLY A 206 -14.62 2.59 -0.76
CA GLY A 206 -15.53 1.63 -1.39
C GLY A 206 -14.83 0.47 -2.11
N ASP A 207 -15.55 -0.65 -2.25
CA ASP A 207 -15.07 -1.92 -2.82
C ASP A 207 -14.51 -1.78 -4.25
N LYS A 208 -14.96 -0.76 -4.98
CA LYS A 208 -14.48 -0.45 -6.34
C LYS A 208 -12.99 -0.07 -6.36
N TYR A 209 -12.43 0.35 -5.23
CA TYR A 209 -11.11 0.96 -5.15
C TYR A 209 -10.16 0.21 -4.19
N VAL A 210 -10.60 -0.88 -3.60
CA VAL A 210 -9.86 -1.62 -2.57
C VAL A 210 -9.99 -3.12 -2.83
N ASP A 211 -8.86 -3.82 -2.78
CA ASP A 211 -8.81 -5.27 -2.93
C ASP A 211 -8.65 -5.97 -1.58
N ILE A 212 -7.81 -5.42 -0.73
CA ILE A 212 -7.50 -5.92 0.60
C ILE A 212 -7.57 -4.76 1.58
N ALA A 213 -8.19 -4.98 2.74
CA ALA A 213 -8.19 -4.01 3.83
C ALA A 213 -7.58 -4.61 5.10
N GLY A 214 -6.76 -3.83 5.77
CA GLY A 214 -6.10 -4.22 7.00
C GLY A 214 -5.86 -3.04 7.92
N ALA A 215 -5.15 -3.30 9.02
CA ALA A 215 -4.76 -2.26 9.94
C ALA A 215 -3.40 -2.54 10.56
N ASP A 216 -2.64 -1.49 10.79
CA ASP A 216 -1.43 -1.49 11.59
C ASP A 216 -1.80 -1.32 13.07
N THR A 217 -1.28 -2.19 13.93
CA THR A 217 -1.43 -2.06 15.38
C THR A 217 -0.14 -2.45 16.09
N TYR A 218 0.20 -1.68 17.10
CA TYR A 218 1.34 -1.92 17.98
C TYR A 218 0.89 -2.28 19.39
N ASN A 219 -0.43 -2.43 19.61
CA ASN A 219 -1.03 -2.68 20.91
C ASN A 219 -1.35 -4.16 21.10
N THR A 220 -1.15 -4.65 22.33
CA THR A 220 -1.53 -5.99 22.77
C THR A 220 -2.81 -6.01 23.62
N GLY A 221 -3.35 -4.82 23.97
CA GLY A 221 -4.58 -4.63 24.75
C GLY A 221 -5.84 -4.50 23.89
N ASP A 222 -6.68 -3.52 24.21
CA ASP A 222 -8.01 -3.32 23.59
C ASP A 222 -7.97 -3.11 22.07
N ARG A 223 -6.86 -2.60 21.53
CA ARG A 223 -6.62 -2.46 20.10
C ARG A 223 -5.67 -3.53 19.56
N SER A 224 -5.80 -4.73 20.10
CA SER A 224 -5.04 -5.89 19.65
C SER A 224 -5.35 -6.29 18.21
N MET A 225 -4.49 -7.12 17.62
CA MET A 225 -4.67 -7.59 16.25
C MET A 225 -6.06 -8.23 15.99
N PRO A 226 -6.62 -9.08 16.88
CA PRO A 226 -7.97 -9.62 16.69
C PRO A 226 -9.06 -8.54 16.69
N TYR A 227 -8.95 -7.52 17.53
CA TYR A 227 -9.87 -6.39 17.55
C TYR A 227 -9.80 -5.61 16.22
N MET A 228 -8.60 -5.24 15.78
CA MET A 228 -8.40 -4.48 14.54
C MET A 228 -8.88 -5.26 13.31
N TYR A 229 -8.60 -6.57 13.26
CA TYR A 229 -9.10 -7.44 12.20
C TYR A 229 -10.63 -7.41 12.13
N LYS A 230 -11.32 -7.59 13.29
CA LYS A 230 -12.76 -7.54 13.34
C LYS A 230 -13.32 -6.18 12.91
N ALA A 231 -12.75 -5.10 13.42
CA ALA A 231 -13.19 -3.74 13.12
C ALA A 231 -13.10 -3.44 11.62
N VAL A 232 -11.99 -3.80 10.96
CA VAL A 232 -11.82 -3.63 9.51
C VAL A 232 -12.80 -4.50 8.74
N LYS A 233 -12.94 -5.77 9.11
CA LYS A 233 -13.88 -6.70 8.47
C LYS A 233 -15.33 -6.21 8.52
N ASP A 234 -15.74 -5.56 9.61
CA ASP A 234 -17.10 -5.01 9.74
C ASP A 234 -17.33 -3.76 8.86
N ILE A 235 -16.25 -3.15 8.34
CA ILE A 235 -16.30 -1.98 7.45
C ILE A 235 -16.38 -2.38 5.99
N THR A 236 -15.62 -3.38 5.57
CA THR A 236 -15.32 -3.64 4.16
C THR A 236 -16.03 -4.89 3.65
N GLY A 237 -16.33 -4.92 2.33
CA GLY A 237 -16.77 -6.12 1.62
C GLY A 237 -15.62 -6.88 0.92
N THR A 238 -14.35 -6.44 1.11
CA THR A 238 -13.13 -7.03 0.52
C THR A 238 -12.42 -7.99 1.48
N LEU A 239 -11.29 -8.56 1.03
CA LEU A 239 -10.40 -9.37 1.87
C LEU A 239 -9.83 -8.57 3.05
#